data_bb57cc980b0d24df0bbdca2b52203047
#
_entry.id   bb57cc980b0d24df0bbdca2b52203047
#
_cell.length_a   1.000
_cell.length_b   1.000
_cell.length_c   1.000
_cell.angle_alpha   90.00
_cell.angle_beta   90.00
_cell.angle_gamma   90.00
#
_symmetry.space_group_name_H-M   'P 1'
#
loop_
_entity.id
_entity.type
_entity.pdbx_description
1 polymer ?
#
loop_
_entity_poly.entity_id
_entity_poly.type
_entity_poly.pdbx_seq_one_letter_code
_entity_poly.pdbx_strand_id
1 'polypeptide(L)'
;MITRNEFFEKGYLTNIGILKKTEAISIADEYQDFLKRKLSNTEAVEHKSKTHLYFEWANKIIKNEKILSTIKDILGNNIYCWNSLIFYKPPKSKKFVSMHQDQNYWGIIHDKALTVSLALTESKIENGCLKLLPFSHKKEFKHEDFETKNNMLARGQSINLNQENEDNLKNIELEPGECCIFHGNIVHGSGTNESPQPRMLYAMRFLTTDNKVNKKLYYNNATLVSGEDKFNFFEPEPSLQNVKNIQELRILHKKILIEQFSRYLSLKIKSKFIVIVLMKFFRFDVLRGFVYSFIK
;
A
#
# COMPACT_ATOMS: atom_id res chain seq x y z
N MET A 1 -26.60 0.24 -2.82
CA MET A 1 -26.80 1.36 -3.82
C MET A 1 -26.34 2.72 -3.28
N ILE A 2 -26.68 3.13 -2.06
CA ILE A 2 -26.24 4.42 -1.48
C ILE A 2 -24.71 4.51 -1.42
N THR A 3 -24.06 3.47 -0.92
CA THR A 3 -22.61 3.38 -0.73
C THR A 3 -21.81 3.56 -2.03
N ARG A 4 -22.27 2.96 -3.15
CA ARG A 4 -21.61 3.09 -4.45
C ARG A 4 -21.70 4.52 -5.01
N ASN A 5 -22.87 5.12 -4.97
CA ASN A 5 -23.08 6.48 -5.47
C ASN A 5 -22.25 7.50 -4.65
N GLU A 6 -22.24 7.36 -3.33
CA GLU A 6 -21.43 8.19 -2.45
C GLU A 6 -19.92 8.06 -2.75
N PHE A 7 -19.44 6.84 -2.97
CA PHE A 7 -18.05 6.61 -3.33
C PHE A 7 -17.65 7.31 -4.63
N PHE A 8 -18.45 7.16 -5.70
CA PHE A 8 -18.14 7.79 -6.97
C PHE A 8 -18.37 9.31 -6.96
N GLU A 9 -19.23 9.82 -6.08
CA GLU A 9 -19.42 11.24 -5.91
C GLU A 9 -18.24 11.87 -5.16
N LYS A 10 -17.95 11.41 -3.95
CA LYS A 10 -16.96 12.00 -3.03
C LYS A 10 -15.54 11.46 -3.20
N GLY A 11 -15.39 10.25 -3.74
CA GLY A 11 -14.12 9.53 -3.90
C GLY A 11 -13.70 8.70 -2.69
N TYR A 12 -14.52 8.62 -1.64
CA TYR A 12 -14.21 7.84 -0.45
C TYR A 12 -15.45 7.48 0.38
N LEU A 13 -15.28 6.47 1.22
CA LEU A 13 -16.18 6.07 2.31
C LEU A 13 -15.36 5.93 3.59
N THR A 14 -15.93 6.22 4.75
CA THR A 14 -15.19 6.16 6.02
C THR A 14 -16.01 5.56 7.16
N ASN A 15 -15.34 5.25 8.27
CA ASN A 15 -15.92 4.70 9.50
C ASN A 15 -16.68 3.38 9.28
N ILE A 16 -16.16 2.54 8.38
CA ILE A 16 -16.74 1.23 8.10
C ILE A 16 -16.10 0.21 9.05
N GLY A 17 -16.91 -0.35 9.96
CA GLY A 17 -16.46 -1.34 10.92
C GLY A 17 -16.21 -2.70 10.28
N ILE A 18 -14.95 -3.12 10.24
CA ILE A 18 -14.47 -4.38 9.64
C ILE A 18 -14.16 -5.42 10.71
N LEU A 19 -13.36 -5.05 11.71
CA LEU A 19 -12.94 -5.91 12.82
C LEU A 19 -13.55 -5.40 14.13
N LYS A 20 -13.59 -6.28 15.14
CA LYS A 20 -13.81 -5.83 16.51
C LYS A 20 -12.59 -5.04 16.98
N LYS A 21 -12.79 -4.04 17.83
CA LYS A 21 -11.72 -3.20 18.40
C LYS A 21 -10.61 -4.05 19.04
N THR A 22 -11.00 -5.06 19.82
CA THR A 22 -10.07 -5.99 20.49
C THR A 22 -9.24 -6.80 19.51
N GLU A 23 -9.81 -7.23 18.38
CA GLU A 23 -9.11 -7.97 17.34
C GLU A 23 -8.07 -7.07 16.62
N ALA A 24 -8.45 -5.85 16.27
CA ALA A 24 -7.54 -4.90 15.65
C ALA A 24 -6.34 -4.56 16.56
N ILE A 25 -6.60 -4.34 17.86
CA ILE A 25 -5.55 -4.08 18.85
C ILE A 25 -4.63 -5.29 19.00
N SER A 26 -5.18 -6.51 19.08
CA SER A 26 -4.37 -7.74 19.18
C SER A 26 -3.43 -7.90 17.99
N ILE A 27 -3.89 -7.59 16.79
CA ILE A 27 -3.05 -7.59 15.56
C ILE A 27 -1.96 -6.52 15.64
N ALA A 28 -2.30 -5.33 16.14
CA ALA A 28 -1.31 -4.27 16.32
C ALA A 28 -0.21 -4.65 17.31
N ASP A 29 -0.58 -5.29 18.41
CA ASP A 29 0.35 -5.76 19.44
C ASP A 29 1.25 -6.87 18.89
N GLU A 30 0.67 -7.86 18.19
CA GLU A 30 1.44 -8.92 17.49
C GLU A 30 2.49 -8.32 16.55
N TYR A 31 2.09 -7.34 15.74
CA TYR A 31 3.01 -6.69 14.81
C TYR A 31 4.07 -5.84 15.52
N GLN A 32 3.73 -5.14 16.60
CA GLN A 32 4.70 -4.40 17.41
C GLN A 32 5.71 -5.34 18.06
N ASP A 33 5.24 -6.49 18.60
CA ASP A 33 6.14 -7.50 19.17
C ASP A 33 7.03 -8.13 18.11
N PHE A 34 6.52 -8.36 16.90
CA PHE A 34 7.34 -8.76 15.78
C PHE A 34 8.44 -7.72 15.48
N LEU A 35 8.12 -6.43 15.54
CA LEU A 35 9.11 -5.36 15.34
C LEU A 35 10.14 -5.28 16.47
N LYS A 36 9.77 -5.57 17.74
CA LYS A 36 10.66 -5.56 18.90
C LYS A 36 11.65 -6.74 18.90
N ARG A 37 11.28 -7.89 18.35
CA ARG A 37 12.16 -9.06 18.22
C ARG A 37 13.36 -8.83 17.29
N LYS A 38 13.73 -7.60 17.08
CA LYS A 38 14.92 -7.22 16.32
C LYS A 38 16.19 -7.76 16.99
N LEU A 39 16.98 -8.49 16.24
CA LEU A 39 18.40 -8.65 16.52
C LEU A 39 19.03 -7.25 16.52
N SER A 40 19.80 -6.95 17.57
CA SER A 40 20.50 -5.70 17.83
C SER A 40 21.01 -4.96 16.58
N ASN A 41 20.79 -3.65 16.56
CA ASN A 41 21.51 -2.65 15.77
C ASN A 41 21.33 -2.58 14.26
N THR A 42 20.21 -2.94 13.68
CA THR A 42 19.97 -2.64 12.27
C THR A 42 18.66 -1.91 12.04
N GLU A 43 18.72 -0.93 11.13
CA GLU A 43 17.67 -0.04 10.68
C GLU A 43 16.28 -0.69 10.56
N ALA A 44 15.27 0.09 10.85
CA ALA A 44 13.88 -0.35 10.73
C ALA A 44 13.63 -0.97 9.36
N VAL A 45 13.27 -2.24 9.34
CA VAL A 45 12.79 -2.89 8.12
C VAL A 45 11.43 -2.30 7.81
N GLU A 46 11.41 -1.35 6.94
CA GLU A 46 10.18 -0.84 6.37
C GLU A 46 9.65 -1.88 5.38
N HIS A 47 8.64 -2.66 5.79
CA HIS A 47 7.93 -3.53 4.87
C HIS A 47 7.04 -2.67 4.00
N LYS A 48 7.50 -2.40 2.81
CA LYS A 48 6.80 -1.46 1.94
C LYS A 48 5.82 -2.12 0.96
N SER A 49 5.69 -3.46 0.95
CA SER A 49 4.73 -4.11 0.04
C SER A 49 4.44 -5.56 0.39
N LYS A 50 3.27 -6.05 -0.02
CA LYS A 50 2.88 -7.45 0.02
C LYS A 50 2.77 -8.04 1.44
N THR A 51 2.38 -7.25 2.44
CA THR A 51 2.21 -7.69 3.84
C THR A 51 1.36 -8.96 3.97
N HIS A 52 0.35 -9.11 3.12
CA HIS A 52 -0.53 -10.28 3.10
C HIS A 52 0.16 -11.61 2.69
N LEU A 53 1.39 -11.56 2.17
CA LEU A 53 2.17 -12.76 1.89
C LEU A 53 3.02 -13.21 3.09
N TYR A 54 3.14 -12.38 4.11
CA TYR A 54 4.06 -12.63 5.23
C TYR A 54 3.35 -12.94 6.54
N PHE A 55 2.16 -12.38 6.75
CA PHE A 55 1.41 -12.49 8.00
C PHE A 55 0.04 -13.12 7.75
N GLU A 56 -0.31 -14.12 8.56
CA GLU A 56 -1.58 -14.83 8.46
C GLU A 56 -2.77 -13.89 8.65
N TRP A 57 -2.71 -13.01 9.67
CA TRP A 57 -3.74 -12.02 9.92
C TRP A 57 -3.95 -11.08 8.72
N ALA A 58 -2.88 -10.66 8.07
CA ALA A 58 -2.95 -9.78 6.90
C ALA A 58 -3.56 -10.51 5.68
N ASN A 59 -3.23 -11.80 5.51
CA ASN A 59 -3.83 -12.63 4.47
C ASN A 59 -5.33 -12.87 4.69
N LYS A 60 -5.74 -13.07 5.95
CA LYS A 60 -7.16 -13.19 6.32
C LYS A 60 -7.92 -11.88 6.07
N ILE A 61 -7.33 -10.74 6.41
CA ILE A 61 -7.99 -9.42 6.26
C ILE A 61 -8.25 -9.07 4.79
N ILE A 62 -7.33 -9.35 3.85
CA ILE A 62 -7.59 -9.07 2.42
C ILE A 62 -8.73 -9.91 1.84
N LYS A 63 -9.16 -10.96 2.54
CA LYS A 63 -10.26 -11.86 2.20
C LYS A 63 -11.47 -11.70 3.11
N ASN A 64 -11.48 -10.67 3.97
CA ASN A 64 -12.56 -10.43 4.90
C ASN A 64 -13.86 -10.13 4.14
N GLU A 65 -14.94 -10.83 4.47
CA GLU A 65 -16.22 -10.74 3.76
C GLU A 65 -16.84 -9.35 3.81
N LYS A 66 -16.70 -8.60 4.92
CA LYS A 66 -17.21 -7.23 5.02
C LYS A 66 -16.47 -6.27 4.10
N ILE A 67 -15.13 -6.42 3.98
CA ILE A 67 -14.35 -5.66 3.01
C ILE A 67 -14.80 -6.04 1.60
N LEU A 68 -14.81 -7.34 1.28
CA LEU A 68 -15.13 -7.83 -0.05
C LEU A 68 -16.55 -7.45 -0.48
N SER A 69 -17.56 -7.54 0.40
CA SER A 69 -18.93 -7.12 0.07
C SER A 69 -18.98 -5.63 -0.30
N THR A 70 -18.34 -4.77 0.49
CA THR A 70 -18.33 -3.32 0.21
C THR A 70 -17.60 -2.99 -1.10
N ILE A 71 -16.43 -3.58 -1.34
CA ILE A 71 -15.66 -3.29 -2.56
C ILE A 71 -16.26 -3.93 -3.81
N LYS A 72 -17.02 -5.04 -3.69
CA LYS A 72 -17.78 -5.63 -4.80
C LYS A 72 -18.85 -4.69 -5.35
N ASP A 73 -19.50 -3.94 -4.48
CA ASP A 73 -20.48 -2.93 -4.90
C ASP A 73 -19.84 -1.82 -5.74
N ILE A 74 -18.55 -1.56 -5.53
CA ILE A 74 -17.78 -0.52 -6.25
C ILE A 74 -17.11 -1.08 -7.50
N LEU A 75 -16.35 -2.18 -7.35
CA LEU A 75 -15.49 -2.74 -8.38
C LEU A 75 -16.12 -3.87 -9.20
N GLY A 76 -17.19 -4.50 -8.69
CA GLY A 76 -17.73 -5.73 -9.25
C GLY A 76 -17.09 -6.98 -8.63
N ASN A 77 -17.41 -8.16 -9.17
CA ASN A 77 -17.11 -9.44 -8.50
C ASN A 77 -15.65 -9.91 -8.63
N ASN A 78 -14.96 -9.54 -9.69
CA ASN A 78 -13.64 -10.09 -10.05
C ASN A 78 -12.54 -9.16 -9.57
N ILE A 79 -11.95 -9.46 -8.40
CA ILE A 79 -11.10 -8.54 -7.65
C ILE A 79 -9.78 -9.19 -7.26
N TYR A 80 -8.71 -8.46 -7.51
CA TYR A 80 -7.37 -8.71 -6.98
C TYR A 80 -7.05 -7.83 -5.77
N CYS A 81 -6.37 -8.38 -4.77
CA CYS A 81 -5.49 -7.61 -3.90
C CYS A 81 -4.12 -7.49 -4.57
N TRP A 82 -3.81 -6.31 -5.07
CA TRP A 82 -2.56 -6.07 -5.80
C TRP A 82 -1.39 -5.77 -4.88
N ASN A 83 -1.63 -5.04 -3.80
CA ASN A 83 -0.61 -4.73 -2.80
C ASN A 83 -1.22 -4.50 -1.43
N SER A 84 -0.42 -4.71 -0.40
CA SER A 84 -0.77 -4.31 0.96
C SER A 84 0.47 -3.94 1.74
N LEU A 85 0.34 -2.96 2.65
CA LEU A 85 1.45 -2.45 3.44
C LEU A 85 0.95 -1.83 4.75
N ILE A 86 1.86 -1.75 5.74
CA ILE A 86 1.59 -1.11 7.02
C ILE A 86 2.23 0.27 7.04
N PHE A 87 1.42 1.28 7.33
CA PHE A 87 1.86 2.61 7.67
C PHE A 87 1.97 2.76 9.18
N TYR A 88 3.16 2.51 9.72
CA TYR A 88 3.44 2.60 11.14
C TYR A 88 4.15 3.90 11.49
N LYS A 89 3.55 4.68 12.39
CA LYS A 89 4.15 5.87 12.99
C LYS A 89 4.34 5.62 14.48
N PRO A 90 5.58 5.42 14.96
CA PRO A 90 5.87 5.34 16.38
C PRO A 90 5.39 6.59 17.14
N PRO A 91 5.30 6.54 18.47
CA PRO A 91 5.08 7.75 19.30
C PRO A 91 6.05 8.86 18.93
N LYS A 92 5.59 10.11 18.87
CA LYS A 92 6.41 11.30 18.57
C LYS A 92 7.19 11.22 17.25
N SER A 93 6.68 10.46 16.29
CA SER A 93 7.35 10.25 15.00
C SER A 93 7.22 11.46 14.09
N LYS A 94 8.33 11.91 13.52
CA LYS A 94 8.37 12.94 12.48
C LYS A 94 8.03 12.40 11.07
N LYS A 95 7.71 11.12 10.95
CA LYS A 95 7.31 10.50 9.68
C LYS A 95 5.94 11.01 9.23
N PHE A 96 5.85 11.37 7.96
CA PHE A 96 4.62 11.83 7.32
C PHE A 96 4.43 11.16 5.95
N VAL A 97 3.26 11.32 5.37
CA VAL A 97 2.97 10.98 3.98
C VAL A 97 2.54 12.26 3.28
N SER A 98 3.32 12.71 2.29
CA SER A 98 2.98 13.88 1.49
C SER A 98 1.66 13.69 0.74
N MET A 99 0.98 14.78 0.42
CA MET A 99 -0.24 14.74 -0.39
C MET A 99 0.07 14.24 -1.80
N HIS A 100 -0.63 13.21 -2.26
CA HIS A 100 -0.41 12.58 -3.55
C HIS A 100 -1.65 11.85 -4.05
N GLN A 101 -1.67 11.49 -5.32
CA GLN A 101 -2.61 10.55 -5.93
C GLN A 101 -1.87 9.24 -6.21
N ASP A 102 -2.35 8.16 -5.68
CA ASP A 102 -1.71 6.83 -5.75
C ASP A 102 -1.57 6.33 -7.20
N GLN A 103 -2.62 6.47 -7.99
CA GLN A 103 -2.74 5.87 -9.33
C GLN A 103 -1.70 6.39 -10.31
N ASN A 104 -1.26 7.63 -10.18
CA ASN A 104 -0.18 8.20 -11.02
C ASN A 104 1.13 7.39 -10.95
N TYR A 105 1.31 6.62 -9.87
CA TYR A 105 2.51 5.83 -9.59
C TYR A 105 2.31 4.33 -9.74
N TRP A 106 1.07 3.87 -9.86
CA TRP A 106 0.78 2.44 -9.98
C TRP A 106 0.96 1.91 -11.40
N GLY A 107 0.89 2.80 -12.41
CA GLY A 107 0.92 2.43 -13.82
C GLY A 107 -0.25 1.55 -14.24
N ILE A 108 -1.36 1.66 -13.56
CA ILE A 108 -2.61 1.00 -13.88
C ILE A 108 -3.28 1.76 -15.02
N ILE A 109 -3.78 1.03 -16.02
CA ILE A 109 -4.35 1.64 -17.23
C ILE A 109 -5.82 2.01 -17.03
N HIS A 110 -6.55 1.28 -16.21
CA HIS A 110 -7.98 1.50 -15.96
C HIS A 110 -8.22 2.08 -14.56
N ASP A 111 -9.17 3.00 -14.47
CA ASP A 111 -9.55 3.69 -13.25
C ASP A 111 -10.48 2.86 -12.34
N LYS A 112 -10.19 1.56 -12.19
CA LYS A 112 -10.95 0.63 -11.36
C LYS A 112 -10.06 0.08 -10.26
N ALA A 113 -9.58 0.98 -9.42
CA ALA A 113 -8.72 0.65 -8.29
C ALA A 113 -9.04 1.51 -7.08
N LEU A 114 -8.93 0.92 -5.90
CA LEU A 114 -9.16 1.60 -4.64
C LEU A 114 -8.20 1.11 -3.56
N THR A 115 -8.07 1.90 -2.50
CA THR A 115 -7.34 1.54 -1.28
C THR A 115 -8.32 1.41 -0.11
N VAL A 116 -8.21 0.31 0.63
CA VAL A 116 -8.84 0.13 1.94
C VAL A 116 -7.77 0.37 3.00
N SER A 117 -7.93 1.40 3.81
CA SER A 117 -7.04 1.75 4.92
C SER A 117 -7.70 1.41 6.25
N LEU A 118 -7.31 0.28 6.84
CA LEU A 118 -7.85 -0.26 8.09
C LEU A 118 -7.02 0.22 9.27
N ALA A 119 -7.67 0.80 10.28
CA ALA A 119 -7.02 1.19 11.53
C ALA A 119 -6.81 -0.02 12.44
N LEU A 120 -5.55 -0.35 12.74
CA LEU A 120 -5.18 -1.37 13.73
C LEU A 120 -5.00 -0.76 15.12
N THR A 121 -4.63 0.51 15.20
CA THR A 121 -4.67 1.35 16.41
C THR A 121 -5.59 2.52 16.17
N GLU A 122 -5.92 3.25 17.23
CA GLU A 122 -6.63 4.53 17.09
C GLU A 122 -5.89 5.46 16.13
N SER A 123 -6.63 6.10 15.23
CA SER A 123 -6.11 7.04 14.22
C SER A 123 -6.82 8.38 14.37
N LYS A 124 -6.14 9.35 14.97
CA LYS A 124 -6.64 10.69 15.30
C LYS A 124 -5.75 11.78 14.70
N ILE A 125 -6.19 13.02 14.77
CA ILE A 125 -5.45 14.16 14.23
C ILE A 125 -4.07 14.24 14.86
N GLU A 126 -3.96 14.12 16.19
CA GLU A 126 -2.71 14.24 16.96
C GLU A 126 -1.69 13.13 16.67
N ASN A 127 -2.13 11.96 16.18
CA ASN A 127 -1.20 10.88 15.79
C ASN A 127 -1.03 10.73 14.28
N GLY A 128 -1.48 11.75 13.53
CA GLY A 128 -1.29 11.85 12.09
C GLY A 128 -2.20 10.92 11.31
N CYS A 129 -3.52 11.01 11.52
CA CYS A 129 -4.53 10.29 10.76
C CYS A 129 -4.43 10.56 9.24
N LEU A 130 -5.13 9.77 8.46
CA LEU A 130 -5.30 9.99 7.04
C LEU A 130 -5.98 11.35 6.80
N LYS A 131 -5.45 12.11 5.85
CA LYS A 131 -6.10 13.31 5.29
C LYS A 131 -6.41 13.04 3.83
N LEU A 132 -7.55 13.49 3.36
CA LEU A 132 -7.91 13.42 1.95
C LEU A 132 -8.68 14.67 1.51
N LEU A 133 -8.59 14.95 0.21
CA LEU A 133 -9.32 16.03 -0.44
C LEU A 133 -10.54 15.42 -1.14
N PRO A 134 -11.78 15.64 -0.63
CA PRO A 134 -12.99 15.15 -1.29
C PRO A 134 -13.08 15.62 -2.74
N PHE A 135 -13.70 14.82 -3.60
CA PHE A 135 -13.94 15.09 -5.03
C PHE A 135 -12.67 15.17 -5.91
N SER A 136 -11.48 15.16 -5.32
CA SER A 136 -10.19 15.32 -6.05
C SER A 136 -9.87 14.18 -7.01
N HIS A 137 -10.51 13.01 -6.85
CA HIS A 137 -10.35 11.87 -7.77
C HIS A 137 -10.86 12.16 -9.20
N LYS A 138 -11.67 13.21 -9.37
CA LYS A 138 -12.20 13.67 -10.66
C LYS A 138 -11.23 14.61 -11.41
N LYS A 139 -10.09 14.95 -10.79
CA LYS A 139 -9.09 15.87 -11.36
C LYS A 139 -7.71 15.24 -11.30
N GLU A 140 -6.89 15.53 -12.28
CA GLU A 140 -5.47 15.23 -12.25
C GLU A 140 -4.71 16.40 -11.62
N PHE A 141 -3.80 16.09 -10.71
CA PHE A 141 -2.95 17.08 -10.04
C PHE A 141 -1.50 16.89 -10.50
N LYS A 142 -0.79 18.01 -10.66
CA LYS A 142 0.64 17.97 -10.95
C LYS A 142 1.39 17.44 -9.73
N HIS A 143 2.17 16.37 -9.92
CA HIS A 143 3.05 15.81 -8.92
C HIS A 143 4.49 16.30 -9.11
N GLU A 144 5.17 16.49 -7.99
CA GLU A 144 6.60 16.75 -7.91
C GLU A 144 7.22 15.69 -7.01
N ASP A 145 8.28 15.04 -7.51
CA ASP A 145 8.99 14.01 -6.75
C ASP A 145 10.21 14.63 -6.10
N PHE A 146 10.24 14.71 -4.78
CA PHE A 146 11.44 15.08 -4.03
C PHE A 146 11.57 14.22 -2.78
N GLU A 147 12.76 13.68 -2.59
CA GLU A 147 13.05 12.85 -1.45
C GLU A 147 13.25 13.68 -0.20
N THR A 148 12.55 13.33 0.87
CA THR A 148 12.82 13.83 2.22
C THR A 148 12.95 12.67 3.19
N LYS A 149 13.86 12.78 4.14
CA LYS A 149 14.18 11.72 5.11
C LYS A 149 12.95 11.18 5.88
N ASN A 150 11.96 12.01 6.11
CA ASN A 150 10.80 11.68 6.92
C ASN A 150 9.55 11.32 6.11
N ASN A 151 9.58 11.46 4.79
CA ASN A 151 8.47 11.05 3.95
C ASN A 151 8.45 9.52 3.82
N MET A 152 7.31 8.92 4.11
CA MET A 152 7.13 7.46 4.03
C MET A 152 6.96 6.97 2.58
N LEU A 153 6.76 7.87 1.62
CA LEU A 153 6.67 7.53 0.20
C LEU A 153 8.06 7.36 -0.39
N ALA A 154 8.25 6.24 -1.13
CA ALA A 154 9.57 5.84 -1.61
C ALA A 154 10.18 6.77 -2.66
N ARG A 155 9.38 7.56 -3.36
CA ARG A 155 9.80 8.52 -4.39
C ARG A 155 9.65 9.97 -3.93
N GLY A 156 9.16 10.20 -2.72
CA GLY A 156 8.85 11.55 -2.23
C GLY A 156 7.74 12.25 -3.02
N GLN A 157 6.81 11.46 -3.61
CA GLN A 157 5.68 11.99 -4.37
C GLN A 157 4.96 13.09 -3.59
N SER A 158 4.73 14.24 -4.21
CA SER A 158 4.05 15.35 -3.55
C SER A 158 3.22 16.17 -4.53
N ILE A 159 2.10 16.66 -4.03
CA ILE A 159 1.26 17.67 -4.67
C ILE A 159 1.32 18.92 -3.80
N ASN A 160 1.66 20.06 -4.40
CA ASN A 160 1.53 21.35 -3.75
C ASN A 160 0.08 21.82 -3.89
N LEU A 161 -0.66 21.78 -2.78
CA LEU A 161 -2.04 22.26 -2.73
C LEU A 161 -2.06 23.79 -2.60
N ASN A 162 -3.04 24.42 -3.24
CA ASN A 162 -3.36 25.82 -2.96
C ASN A 162 -4.18 25.91 -1.66
N GLN A 163 -4.32 27.12 -1.11
CA GLN A 163 -5.00 27.36 0.16
C GLN A 163 -6.44 26.81 0.16
N GLU A 164 -7.18 27.00 -0.90
CA GLU A 164 -8.56 26.50 -1.02
C GLU A 164 -8.63 24.97 -0.86
N ASN A 165 -7.70 24.25 -1.48
CA ASN A 165 -7.64 22.79 -1.36
C ASN A 165 -7.17 22.36 0.03
N GLU A 166 -6.24 23.08 0.66
CA GLU A 166 -5.81 22.81 2.03
C GLU A 166 -6.95 22.98 3.03
N ASP A 167 -7.75 24.02 2.89
CA ASP A 167 -8.91 24.32 3.75
C ASP A 167 -10.03 23.26 3.60
N ASN A 168 -10.11 22.62 2.44
CA ASN A 168 -11.08 21.57 2.15
C ASN A 168 -10.60 20.14 2.52
N LEU A 169 -9.37 19.97 3.03
CA LEU A 169 -8.88 18.68 3.50
C LEU A 169 -9.74 18.15 4.65
N LYS A 170 -10.07 16.87 4.58
CA LYS A 170 -10.78 16.14 5.64
C LYS A 170 -9.82 15.24 6.38
N ASN A 171 -9.77 15.39 7.70
CA ASN A 171 -9.13 14.45 8.60
C ASN A 171 -10.04 13.24 8.76
N ILE A 172 -9.49 12.05 8.52
CA ILE A 172 -10.22 10.77 8.63
C ILE A 172 -9.77 10.10 9.92
N GLU A 173 -10.54 10.36 10.98
CA GLU A 173 -10.35 9.70 12.25
C GLU A 173 -11.05 8.35 12.25
N LEU A 174 -10.36 7.33 12.76
CA LEU A 174 -10.83 5.95 12.79
C LEU A 174 -10.57 5.33 14.16
N GLU A 175 -11.54 4.59 14.67
CA GLU A 175 -11.35 3.68 15.79
C GLU A 175 -10.66 2.40 15.31
N PRO A 176 -9.94 1.66 16.19
CA PRO A 176 -9.38 0.36 15.84
C PRO A 176 -10.45 -0.59 15.31
N GLY A 177 -10.21 -1.15 14.14
CA GLY A 177 -11.15 -2.03 13.42
C GLY A 177 -12.01 -1.32 12.38
N GLU A 178 -12.02 0.01 12.33
CA GLU A 178 -12.67 0.78 11.27
C GLU A 178 -11.74 1.03 10.09
N CYS A 179 -12.32 1.23 8.91
CA CYS A 179 -11.54 1.57 7.71
C CYS A 179 -12.11 2.77 6.96
N CYS A 180 -11.22 3.36 6.16
CA CYS A 180 -11.54 4.26 5.08
C CYS A 180 -11.27 3.55 3.75
N ILE A 181 -12.22 3.59 2.81
CA ILE A 181 -12.09 3.11 1.44
C ILE A 181 -12.01 4.33 0.54
N PHE A 182 -10.98 4.42 -0.29
CA PHE A 182 -10.82 5.59 -1.15
C PHE A 182 -10.29 5.24 -2.54
N HIS A 183 -10.68 6.08 -3.49
CA HIS A 183 -10.33 5.96 -4.90
C HIS A 183 -8.84 6.14 -5.14
N GLY A 184 -8.24 5.40 -6.09
CA GLY A 184 -6.80 5.49 -6.39
C GLY A 184 -6.33 6.88 -6.82
N ASN A 185 -7.24 7.71 -7.34
CA ASN A 185 -6.97 9.09 -7.76
C ASN A 185 -7.35 10.15 -6.72
N ILE A 186 -7.80 9.78 -5.52
CA ILE A 186 -8.06 10.81 -4.51
C ILE A 186 -6.74 11.36 -3.96
N VAL A 187 -6.67 12.67 -3.81
CA VAL A 187 -5.52 13.31 -3.17
C VAL A 187 -5.57 13.01 -1.69
N HIS A 188 -4.51 12.39 -1.16
CA HIS A 188 -4.44 12.00 0.24
C HIS A 188 -3.02 12.04 0.78
N GLY A 189 -2.91 12.06 2.10
CA GLY A 189 -1.64 12.09 2.82
C GLY A 189 -1.85 11.92 4.32
N SER A 190 -0.84 12.20 5.14
CA SER A 190 -0.97 12.20 6.61
C SER A 190 0.17 12.97 7.27
N GLY A 191 -0.16 13.75 8.31
CA GLY A 191 0.81 14.48 9.13
C GLY A 191 1.71 13.57 9.98
N THR A 192 2.53 14.18 10.83
CA THR A 192 3.37 13.53 11.83
C THR A 192 2.54 12.92 12.97
N ASN A 193 3.16 12.07 13.79
CA ASN A 193 2.54 11.59 15.03
C ASN A 193 3.11 12.39 16.22
N GLU A 194 2.33 13.33 16.73
CA GLU A 194 2.72 14.15 17.90
C GLU A 194 2.22 13.55 19.22
N SER A 195 1.49 12.43 19.18
CA SER A 195 0.95 11.75 20.37
C SER A 195 1.96 10.83 21.05
N PRO A 196 1.74 10.40 22.31
CA PRO A 196 2.55 9.38 22.98
C PRO A 196 2.17 7.95 22.55
N GLN A 197 1.17 7.77 21.69
CA GLN A 197 0.70 6.46 21.24
C GLN A 197 1.14 6.19 19.78
N PRO A 198 1.42 4.95 19.40
CA PRO A 198 1.70 4.60 18.02
C PRO A 198 0.44 4.68 17.16
N ARG A 199 0.60 4.97 15.87
CA ARG A 199 -0.48 4.87 14.89
C ARG A 199 -0.14 3.85 13.81
N MET A 200 -1.02 2.86 13.61
CA MET A 200 -0.84 1.78 12.66
C MET A 200 -2.07 1.64 11.76
N LEU A 201 -1.87 1.86 10.46
CA LEU A 201 -2.86 1.63 9.41
C LEU A 201 -2.38 0.51 8.50
N TYR A 202 -3.26 -0.45 8.21
CA TYR A 202 -3.04 -1.48 7.20
C TYR A 202 -3.74 -1.07 5.91
N ALA A 203 -2.97 -0.67 4.91
CA ALA A 203 -3.46 -0.25 3.61
C ALA A 203 -3.42 -1.41 2.61
N MET A 204 -4.56 -1.70 1.98
CA MET A 204 -4.75 -2.77 0.99
C MET A 204 -5.24 -2.16 -0.31
N ARG A 205 -4.58 -2.46 -1.41
CA ARG A 205 -4.90 -1.94 -2.74
C ARG A 205 -5.60 -3.02 -3.55
N PHE A 206 -6.85 -2.72 -3.90
CA PHE A 206 -7.68 -3.63 -4.69
C PHE A 206 -7.93 -3.06 -6.09
N LEU A 207 -7.99 -3.95 -7.07
CA LEU A 207 -8.28 -3.62 -8.45
C LEU A 207 -9.05 -4.76 -9.13
N THR A 208 -9.71 -4.45 -10.22
CA THR A 208 -10.45 -5.44 -11.01
C THR A 208 -9.51 -6.28 -11.87
N THR A 209 -9.91 -7.52 -12.20
CA THR A 209 -9.08 -8.44 -13.00
C THR A 209 -8.91 -7.99 -14.46
N ASP A 210 -9.75 -7.07 -14.97
CA ASP A 210 -9.60 -6.45 -16.29
C ASP A 210 -8.60 -5.28 -16.31
N ASN A 211 -8.04 -4.89 -15.17
CA ASN A 211 -6.98 -3.90 -15.10
C ASN A 211 -5.69 -4.42 -15.76
N LYS A 212 -5.00 -3.52 -16.43
CA LYS A 212 -3.67 -3.77 -16.99
C LYS A 212 -2.66 -2.92 -16.27
N VAL A 213 -1.51 -3.52 -15.97
CA VAL A 213 -0.33 -2.77 -15.52
C VAL A 213 0.52 -2.44 -16.73
N ASN A 214 1.01 -1.21 -16.81
CA ASN A 214 2.03 -0.87 -17.78
C ASN A 214 3.23 -1.82 -17.59
N LYS A 215 3.55 -2.64 -18.59
CA LYS A 215 4.59 -3.68 -18.55
C LYS A 215 5.99 -3.18 -18.15
N LYS A 216 6.17 -1.86 -18.02
CA LYS A 216 7.41 -1.25 -17.52
C LYS A 216 7.51 -1.23 -16.00
N LEU A 217 6.44 -1.59 -15.26
CA LEU A 217 6.42 -1.59 -13.81
C LEU A 217 6.57 -3.01 -13.25
N TYR A 218 7.28 -3.12 -12.12
CA TYR A 218 7.78 -4.37 -11.54
C TYR A 218 6.74 -5.29 -10.92
N TYR A 219 5.53 -4.79 -10.66
CA TYR A 219 4.53 -5.49 -9.86
C TYR A 219 3.37 -5.94 -10.73
N ASN A 220 3.56 -6.99 -11.50
CA ASN A 220 2.46 -7.63 -12.21
C ASN A 220 1.93 -8.89 -11.53
N ASN A 221 2.19 -9.07 -10.24
CA ASN A 221 1.62 -10.14 -9.44
C ASN A 221 0.48 -9.63 -8.58
N ALA A 222 -0.57 -10.43 -8.41
CA ALA A 222 -1.69 -10.11 -7.55
C ALA A 222 -2.32 -11.38 -6.96
N THR A 223 -2.93 -11.26 -5.78
CA THR A 223 -3.72 -12.32 -5.17
C THR A 223 -5.19 -12.17 -5.56
N LEU A 224 -5.76 -13.13 -6.26
CA LEU A 224 -7.21 -13.16 -6.52
C LEU A 224 -7.94 -13.37 -5.19
N VAL A 225 -8.77 -12.40 -4.81
CA VAL A 225 -9.53 -12.42 -3.56
C VAL A 225 -11.02 -12.62 -3.76
N SER A 226 -11.52 -12.40 -4.96
CA SER A 226 -12.93 -12.62 -5.31
C SER A 226 -13.11 -12.89 -6.81
N GLY A 227 -14.06 -13.75 -7.13
CA GLY A 227 -14.47 -14.04 -8.51
C GLY A 227 -13.44 -14.86 -9.29
N GLU A 228 -13.32 -14.56 -10.56
CA GLU A 228 -12.45 -15.27 -11.51
C GLU A 228 -11.60 -14.27 -12.31
N ASP A 229 -10.43 -14.72 -12.74
CA ASP A 229 -9.59 -13.99 -13.69
C ASP A 229 -9.71 -14.61 -15.10
N LYS A 230 -10.33 -13.88 -16.01
CA LYS A 230 -10.48 -14.26 -17.44
C LYS A 230 -9.39 -13.65 -18.32
N PHE A 231 -8.58 -12.74 -17.79
CA PHE A 231 -7.68 -11.90 -18.57
C PHE A 231 -6.22 -12.32 -18.46
N ASN A 232 -5.83 -12.92 -17.34
CA ASN A 232 -4.44 -13.32 -17.05
C ASN A 232 -3.41 -12.19 -17.24
N PHE A 233 -3.78 -10.96 -16.82
CA PHE A 233 -2.88 -9.82 -16.89
C PHE A 233 -1.88 -9.78 -15.75
N PHE A 234 -2.19 -10.46 -14.65
CA PHE A 234 -1.37 -10.57 -13.46
C PHE A 234 -0.91 -12.01 -13.24
N GLU A 235 0.34 -12.15 -12.86
CA GLU A 235 0.87 -13.42 -12.39
C GLU A 235 0.34 -13.71 -10.97
N PRO A 236 0.06 -14.97 -10.65
CA PRO A 236 -0.33 -15.34 -9.29
C PRO A 236 0.81 -15.07 -8.30
N GLU A 237 0.43 -14.71 -7.09
CA GLU A 237 1.37 -14.56 -5.99
C GLU A 237 1.69 -15.92 -5.34
N PRO A 238 2.88 -16.04 -4.69
CA PRO A 238 3.19 -17.21 -3.90
C PRO A 238 2.22 -17.37 -2.73
N SER A 239 2.09 -18.59 -2.22
CA SER A 239 1.33 -18.87 -1.01
C SER A 239 1.88 -18.11 0.20
N LEU A 240 1.03 -17.92 1.21
CA LEU A 240 1.41 -17.33 2.49
C LEU A 240 2.64 -18.01 3.10
N GLN A 241 3.61 -17.23 3.53
CA GLN A 241 4.91 -17.73 4.03
C GLN A 241 5.02 -17.79 5.56
N ASN A 242 4.12 -17.14 6.31
CA ASN A 242 4.09 -17.14 7.78
C ASN A 242 5.45 -16.87 8.42
N VAL A 243 6.04 -15.72 8.11
CA VAL A 243 7.36 -15.35 8.63
C VAL A 243 7.34 -15.16 10.15
N LYS A 244 8.34 -15.72 10.84
CA LYS A 244 8.43 -15.74 12.30
C LYS A 244 9.27 -14.59 12.85
N ASN A 245 10.14 -14.01 12.04
CA ASN A 245 11.05 -12.94 12.46
C ASN A 245 11.44 -12.03 11.28
N ILE A 246 12.06 -10.89 11.60
CA ILE A 246 12.46 -9.88 10.62
C ILE A 246 13.50 -10.41 9.64
N GLN A 247 14.36 -11.33 10.05
CA GLN A 247 15.38 -11.89 9.16
C GLN A 247 14.75 -12.76 8.07
N GLU A 248 13.83 -13.64 8.43
CA GLU A 248 13.04 -14.42 7.46
C GLU A 248 12.29 -13.51 6.49
N LEU A 249 11.65 -12.47 7.02
CA LEU A 249 10.94 -11.50 6.19
C LEU A 249 11.87 -10.78 5.20
N ARG A 250 13.08 -10.37 5.63
CA ARG A 250 14.07 -9.74 4.75
C ARG A 250 14.51 -10.68 3.62
N ILE A 251 14.79 -11.91 3.97
CA ILE A 251 15.23 -12.94 3.01
C ILE A 251 14.12 -13.16 1.98
N LEU A 252 12.90 -13.33 2.45
CA LEU A 252 11.75 -13.60 1.60
C LEU A 252 11.38 -12.39 0.72
N HIS A 253 11.34 -11.20 1.30
CA HIS A 253 11.09 -9.98 0.55
C HIS A 253 12.16 -9.75 -0.53
N LYS A 254 13.44 -9.95 -0.17
CA LYS A 254 14.54 -9.91 -1.14
C LYS A 254 14.37 -10.94 -2.25
N LYS A 255 13.97 -12.17 -1.92
CA LYS A 255 13.72 -13.24 -2.89
C LYS A 255 12.60 -12.86 -3.86
N ILE A 256 11.47 -12.38 -3.36
CA ILE A 256 10.32 -11.94 -4.19
C ILE A 256 10.74 -10.79 -5.11
N LEU A 257 11.44 -9.79 -4.59
CA LEU A 257 11.93 -8.68 -5.40
C LEU A 257 12.93 -9.13 -6.47
N ILE A 258 13.82 -10.06 -6.15
CA ILE A 258 14.77 -10.63 -7.11
C ILE A 258 14.03 -11.41 -8.20
N GLU A 259 13.06 -12.22 -7.86
CA GLU A 259 12.26 -12.98 -8.84
C GLU A 259 11.49 -12.05 -9.77
N GLN A 260 10.87 -11.00 -9.24
CA GLN A 260 10.17 -9.98 -10.03
C GLN A 260 11.13 -9.23 -10.95
N PHE A 261 12.29 -8.83 -10.45
CA PHE A 261 13.32 -8.14 -11.22
C PHE A 261 13.94 -9.05 -12.30
N SER A 262 14.19 -10.33 -12.00
CA SER A 262 14.72 -11.27 -12.98
C SER A 262 13.75 -11.54 -14.12
N ARG A 263 12.44 -11.60 -13.83
CA ARG A 263 11.40 -11.72 -14.87
C ARG A 263 11.35 -10.46 -15.75
N TYR A 264 11.42 -9.27 -15.16
CA TYR A 264 11.48 -8.02 -15.91
C TYR A 264 12.70 -7.96 -16.84
N LEU A 265 13.89 -8.32 -16.36
CA LEU A 265 15.10 -8.35 -17.16
C LEU A 265 15.08 -9.45 -18.21
N SER A 266 14.50 -10.62 -17.95
CA SER A 266 14.36 -11.69 -18.93
C SER A 266 13.44 -11.32 -20.10
N LEU A 267 12.48 -10.42 -19.86
CA LEU A 267 11.65 -9.86 -20.93
C LEU A 267 12.40 -8.85 -21.80
N LYS A 268 13.46 -8.20 -21.27
CA LYS A 268 14.27 -7.22 -22.00
C LYS A 268 15.62 -7.76 -22.50
N ILE A 269 16.20 -8.70 -21.78
CA ILE A 269 17.53 -9.26 -22.06
C ILE A 269 17.36 -10.77 -22.27
N LYS A 270 17.63 -11.24 -23.48
CA LYS A 270 17.52 -12.68 -23.85
C LYS A 270 18.47 -13.64 -23.10
N SER A 271 19.28 -13.16 -22.16
CA SER A 271 20.23 -13.96 -21.39
C SER A 271 19.99 -13.89 -19.89
N LYS A 272 19.44 -14.98 -19.31
CA LYS A 272 19.28 -15.15 -17.86
C LYS A 272 20.61 -15.08 -17.08
N PHE A 273 21.72 -15.40 -17.69
CA PHE A 273 23.04 -15.46 -17.05
C PHE A 273 23.55 -14.06 -16.66
N ILE A 274 23.39 -13.06 -17.53
CA ILE A 274 23.80 -11.68 -17.26
C ILE A 274 23.01 -11.10 -16.08
N VAL A 275 21.73 -11.42 -15.99
CA VAL A 275 20.85 -10.97 -14.90
C VAL A 275 21.31 -11.50 -13.54
N ILE A 276 21.68 -12.79 -13.45
CA ILE A 276 22.15 -13.42 -12.21
C ILE A 276 23.50 -12.84 -11.78
N VAL A 277 24.38 -12.54 -12.73
CA VAL A 277 25.69 -11.93 -12.47
C VAL A 277 25.54 -10.51 -11.96
N LEU A 278 24.71 -9.68 -12.59
CA LEU A 278 24.42 -8.31 -12.12
C LEU A 278 23.84 -8.29 -10.72
N MET A 279 22.94 -9.24 -10.39
CA MET A 279 22.35 -9.35 -9.05
C MET A 279 23.32 -9.78 -7.96
N LYS A 280 24.37 -10.53 -8.29
CA LYS A 280 25.41 -10.94 -7.33
C LYS A 280 26.43 -9.84 -7.01
N PHE A 281 26.71 -8.96 -7.98
CA PHE A 281 27.78 -7.95 -7.85
C PHE A 281 27.31 -6.56 -7.41
N PHE A 282 26.02 -6.22 -7.56
CA PHE A 282 25.52 -4.91 -7.16
C PHE A 282 24.77 -4.97 -5.82
N ARG A 283 25.06 -4.00 -4.93
CA ARG A 283 24.26 -3.76 -3.74
C ARG A 283 22.84 -3.40 -4.17
N PHE A 284 21.85 -3.93 -3.50
CA PHE A 284 20.43 -3.83 -3.87
C PHE A 284 19.94 -2.37 -3.98
N ASP A 285 20.49 -1.47 -3.15
CA ASP A 285 20.19 -0.04 -3.15
C ASP A 285 20.63 0.66 -4.43
N VAL A 286 21.79 0.24 -4.99
CA VAL A 286 22.33 0.76 -6.25
C VAL A 286 21.52 0.23 -7.44
N LEU A 287 21.10 -1.03 -7.41
CA LEU A 287 20.23 -1.63 -8.43
C LEU A 287 18.87 -0.92 -8.51
N ARG A 288 18.33 -0.51 -7.37
CA ARG A 288 17.06 0.22 -7.29
C ARG A 288 17.19 1.60 -7.95
N GLY A 289 18.25 2.35 -7.64
CA GLY A 289 18.56 3.64 -8.28
C GLY A 289 18.80 3.52 -9.78
N PHE A 290 19.55 2.50 -10.20
CA PHE A 290 19.85 2.22 -11.60
C PHE A 290 18.60 1.91 -12.43
N VAL A 291 17.69 1.13 -11.86
CA VAL A 291 16.43 0.78 -12.51
C VAL A 291 15.51 1.99 -12.65
N TYR A 292 15.46 2.87 -11.66
CA TYR A 292 14.67 4.12 -11.76
C TYR A 292 15.25 5.09 -12.81
N SER A 293 16.56 5.11 -13.05
CA SER A 293 17.18 5.94 -14.08
C SER A 293 16.92 5.45 -15.52
N PHE A 294 16.57 4.18 -15.72
CA PHE A 294 16.21 3.61 -17.02
C PHE A 294 14.71 3.69 -17.37
N ILE A 295 13.88 4.13 -16.42
CA ILE A 295 12.42 4.27 -16.58
C ILE A 295 12.04 5.72 -16.92
N LYS A 296 12.95 6.66 -16.71
CA LYS A 296 12.86 8.01 -17.29
C LYS A 296 13.28 7.98 -18.75
#